data_de47bb498ccee2b7c60023c112cea8e7
#
_entry.id   de47bb498ccee2b7c60023c112cea8e7
#
_cell.length_a   1.000
_cell.length_b   1.000
_cell.length_c   1.000
_cell.angle_alpha   90.00
_cell.angle_beta   90.00
_cell.angle_gamma   90.00
#
_symmetry.space_group_name_H-M   'P 1'
#
loop_
_entity.id
_entity.type
_entity.pdbx_description
1 polymer ?
#
loop_
_entity_poly.entity_id
_entity_poly.type
_entity_poly.pdbx_seq_one_letter_code
_entity_poly.pdbx_strand_id
1 'polypeptide(L)'
;WHQANNLNDLASGANEGNGAWWLYKWYGDMSGTTQPVSTSTNYDGLYGVSTMDEAKKLSTTLLGGFTGDITVQLNNVTATSTFADAEAVHVTVQESMFTGFHGALNETPTILEGAYPVNDDGSVTVKIPDTLFENAYNVTVTQASGDEIVGLALRSPSGDVYEAEDAGLSGGAFASSAGTNPSYYMSNNGSGDRAVGMPSGSSMTYTINVPADGKYKLDFNYGNGVGSARNDMYIH
;
A
#
# COMPACT_ATOMS: atom_id res chain seq x y z
N TRP A 1 8.67 21.37 24.86
CA TRP A 1 9.86 20.95 25.61
C TRP A 1 9.74 19.47 25.90
N HIS A 2 10.56 18.65 25.25
CA HIS A 2 10.66 17.25 25.58
C HIS A 2 11.48 17.12 26.87
N GLN A 3 10.96 16.43 27.84
CA GLN A 3 11.76 16.08 29.01
C GLN A 3 12.82 15.06 28.58
N ALA A 4 14.06 15.23 29.01
CA ALA A 4 15.23 14.48 28.53
C ALA A 4 15.14 12.94 28.68
N ASN A 5 14.12 12.42 29.34
CA ASN A 5 13.86 10.99 29.54
C ASN A 5 12.49 10.57 29.08
N ASN A 6 11.83 11.39 28.28
CA ASN A 6 10.47 11.12 27.81
C ASN A 6 10.40 11.44 26.33
N LEU A 7 10.57 10.41 25.51
CA LEU A 7 10.35 10.48 24.06
C LEU A 7 8.86 10.30 23.73
N ASN A 8 7.96 10.92 24.50
CA ASN A 8 6.52 10.77 24.39
C ASN A 8 5.98 10.95 22.98
N ASP A 9 6.73 11.65 22.13
CA ASP A 9 6.33 11.87 20.75
C ASP A 9 6.85 10.79 19.78
N LEU A 10 7.79 9.94 20.23
CA LEU A 10 8.45 8.94 19.38
C LEU A 10 8.41 7.51 19.95
N ALA A 11 8.21 7.37 21.28
CA ALA A 11 8.20 6.06 21.92
C ALA A 11 6.98 5.89 22.82
N SER A 12 6.42 4.70 22.81
CA SER A 12 5.37 4.31 23.74
C SER A 12 5.92 4.10 25.15
N GLY A 13 5.03 3.93 26.13
CA GLY A 13 5.39 3.64 27.51
C GLY A 13 6.21 2.37 27.73
N ALA A 14 6.29 1.48 26.74
CA ALA A 14 7.09 0.25 26.73
C ALA A 14 8.45 0.38 26.03
N ASN A 15 8.90 1.58 25.70
CA ASN A 15 10.06 1.85 24.84
C ASN A 15 9.94 1.29 23.40
N GLU A 16 8.75 1.11 22.94
CA GLU A 16 8.46 0.73 21.56
C GLU A 16 8.25 1.99 20.72
N GLY A 17 8.66 1.99 19.47
CA GLY A 17 8.42 3.10 18.56
C GLY A 17 6.92 3.30 18.29
N ASN A 18 6.49 4.53 18.13
CA ASN A 18 5.19 4.89 17.59
C ASN A 18 5.28 5.20 16.08
N GLY A 19 4.19 5.63 15.43
CA GLY A 19 4.21 5.98 14.02
C GLY A 19 5.22 7.07 13.67
N ALA A 20 5.34 8.11 14.49
CA ALA A 20 6.32 9.19 14.27
C ALA A 20 7.77 8.68 14.33
N TRP A 21 8.06 7.73 15.21
CA TRP A 21 9.39 7.12 15.30
C TRP A 21 9.81 6.45 14.00
N TRP A 22 8.89 5.76 13.33
CA TRP A 22 9.15 5.11 12.04
C TRP A 22 9.47 6.12 10.94
N LEU A 23 8.78 7.25 10.88
CA LEU A 23 9.11 8.31 9.94
C LEU A 23 10.54 8.83 10.15
N TYR A 24 10.92 9.10 11.41
CA TYR A 24 12.28 9.54 11.72
C TYR A 24 13.32 8.46 11.43
N LYS A 25 12.99 7.20 11.72
CA LYS A 25 13.86 6.07 11.38
C LYS A 25 14.09 5.99 9.87
N TRP A 26 13.03 6.01 9.08
CA TRP A 26 13.15 6.01 7.62
C TRP A 26 13.95 7.19 7.09
N TYR A 27 13.72 8.38 7.64
CA TYR A 27 14.50 9.56 7.28
C TYR A 27 15.99 9.39 7.62
N GLY A 28 16.31 8.82 8.78
CA GLY A 28 17.68 8.52 9.18
C GLY A 28 18.36 7.42 8.35
N ASP A 29 17.58 6.51 7.77
CA ASP A 29 18.07 5.43 6.92
C ASP A 29 18.27 5.87 5.45
N MET A 30 17.72 7.03 5.04
CA MET A 30 17.93 7.57 3.70
C MET A 30 19.41 7.84 3.43
N SER A 31 19.83 7.52 2.21
CA SER A 31 21.22 7.69 1.80
C SER A 31 21.32 8.07 0.33
N GLY A 32 22.51 8.46 -0.10
CA GLY A 32 22.77 8.90 -1.47
C GLY A 32 22.54 10.39 -1.66
N THR A 33 22.13 10.79 -2.85
CA THR A 33 21.94 12.19 -3.24
C THR A 33 20.45 12.56 -3.18
N THR A 34 20.14 13.69 -2.54
CA THR A 34 18.77 14.24 -2.52
C THR A 34 18.31 14.58 -3.92
N GLN A 35 17.07 14.19 -4.23
CA GLN A 35 16.42 14.45 -5.50
C GLN A 35 15.39 15.55 -5.35
N PRO A 36 15.14 16.37 -6.39
CA PRO A 36 14.10 17.36 -6.39
C PRO A 36 12.72 16.71 -6.26
N VAL A 37 11.89 17.24 -5.37
CA VAL A 37 10.49 16.84 -5.20
C VAL A 37 9.60 18.05 -5.47
N SER A 38 8.55 17.86 -6.25
CA SER A 38 7.50 18.85 -6.46
C SER A 38 6.14 18.22 -6.23
N THR A 39 5.21 18.98 -5.69
CA THR A 39 3.83 18.54 -5.49
C THR A 39 2.91 19.35 -6.41
N SER A 40 1.82 18.74 -6.86
CA SER A 40 0.81 19.41 -7.71
C SER A 40 -0.07 20.38 -6.93
N THR A 41 -0.02 20.35 -5.61
CA THR A 41 -0.82 21.22 -4.74
C THR A 41 0.07 22.32 -4.19
N ASN A 42 -0.38 23.57 -4.33
CA ASN A 42 0.26 24.74 -3.70
C ASN A 42 -0.22 24.96 -2.26
N TYR A 43 -0.90 23.97 -1.68
CA TYR A 43 -1.47 24.06 -0.35
C TYR A 43 -0.66 23.23 0.65
N ASP A 44 -0.62 23.71 1.89
CA ASP A 44 -0.11 22.94 3.02
C ASP A 44 -0.83 21.59 3.08
N GLY A 45 -0.09 20.49 2.95
CA GLY A 45 -0.73 19.21 3.07
C GLY A 45 0.06 18.05 2.52
N LEU A 46 0.67 18.13 1.36
CA LEU A 46 1.50 17.04 0.83
C LEU A 46 2.97 17.44 0.81
N TYR A 47 3.76 16.73 1.58
CA TYR A 47 5.19 16.92 1.68
C TYR A 47 5.94 15.65 1.30
N GLY A 48 7.13 15.81 0.76
CA GLY A 48 7.98 14.69 0.43
C GLY A 48 9.45 15.05 0.38
N VAL A 49 10.29 14.06 0.61
CA VAL A 49 11.74 14.09 0.41
C VAL A 49 12.16 12.83 -0.30
N SER A 50 13.09 12.96 -1.25
CA SER A 50 13.56 11.82 -2.04
C SER A 50 15.08 11.78 -2.11
N THR A 51 15.63 10.56 -2.15
CA THR A 51 17.05 10.31 -2.38
C THR A 51 17.26 9.21 -3.40
N MET A 52 18.40 9.26 -4.06
CA MET A 52 18.90 8.19 -4.93
C MET A 52 20.29 7.77 -4.46
N ASP A 53 20.44 6.52 -4.06
CA ASP A 53 21.69 5.88 -3.69
C ASP A 53 22.12 4.89 -4.78
N GLU A 54 22.97 5.35 -5.68
CA GLU A 54 23.48 4.54 -6.79
C GLU A 54 24.29 3.33 -6.31
N ALA A 55 25.02 3.48 -5.19
CA ALA A 55 25.83 2.39 -4.65
C ALA A 55 24.96 1.25 -4.07
N LYS A 56 23.84 1.62 -3.47
CA LYS A 56 22.86 0.66 -2.95
C LYS A 56 21.82 0.25 -3.98
N LYS A 57 21.81 0.90 -5.15
CA LYS A 57 20.78 0.72 -6.20
C LYS A 57 19.36 0.93 -5.64
N LEU A 58 19.20 1.99 -4.87
CA LEU A 58 17.99 2.27 -4.11
C LEU A 58 17.57 3.72 -4.27
N SER A 59 16.34 3.94 -4.69
CA SER A 59 15.67 5.23 -4.51
C SER A 59 14.69 5.13 -3.36
N THR A 60 14.66 6.17 -2.51
CA THR A 60 13.75 6.24 -1.36
C THR A 60 13.02 7.58 -1.38
N THR A 61 11.70 7.54 -1.28
CA THR A 61 10.86 8.73 -1.17
C THR A 61 9.97 8.59 0.06
N LEU A 62 10.10 9.52 0.99
CA LEU A 62 9.19 9.69 2.12
C LEU A 62 8.16 10.76 1.77
N LEU A 63 6.92 10.49 2.06
CA LEU A 63 5.83 11.44 1.81
C LEU A 63 4.72 11.30 2.85
N GLY A 64 3.87 12.33 2.96
CA GLY A 64 2.73 12.35 3.87
C GLY A 64 2.05 13.70 3.94
N GLY A 65 1.03 13.80 4.79
CA GLY A 65 0.28 15.03 5.04
C GLY A 65 -0.89 15.25 4.08
N PHE A 66 -1.40 14.19 3.45
CA PHE A 66 -2.55 14.28 2.54
C PHE A 66 -3.54 13.14 2.78
N THR A 67 -4.82 13.43 2.63
CA THR A 67 -5.89 12.42 2.67
C THR A 67 -6.45 12.22 1.26
N GLY A 68 -6.44 10.99 0.80
CA GLY A 68 -6.92 10.59 -0.53
C GLY A 68 -5.85 9.88 -1.35
N ASP A 69 -6.05 9.78 -2.64
CA ASP A 69 -5.11 9.12 -3.54
C ASP A 69 -3.89 9.99 -3.83
N ILE A 70 -2.70 9.47 -3.61
CA ILE A 70 -1.44 10.10 -4.01
C ILE A 70 -0.88 9.38 -5.23
N THR A 71 -0.55 10.13 -6.27
CA THR A 71 0.22 9.62 -7.39
C THR A 71 1.65 10.11 -7.29
N VAL A 72 2.58 9.17 -7.13
CA VAL A 72 4.02 9.44 -7.16
C VAL A 72 4.52 9.19 -8.58
N GLN A 73 5.03 10.23 -9.22
CA GLN A 73 5.69 10.11 -10.52
C GLN A 73 7.20 10.25 -10.33
N LEU A 74 7.92 9.18 -10.62
CA LEU A 74 9.36 9.14 -10.63
C LEU A 74 9.81 9.49 -12.04
N ASN A 75 10.48 10.61 -12.22
CA ASN A 75 10.93 11.05 -13.53
C ASN A 75 12.41 10.70 -13.74
N ASN A 76 12.80 10.53 -15.01
CA ASN A 76 14.18 10.26 -15.41
C ASN A 76 14.78 9.02 -14.71
N VAL A 77 13.98 8.00 -14.46
CA VAL A 77 14.44 6.76 -13.81
C VAL A 77 15.58 6.14 -14.60
N THR A 78 15.47 6.06 -15.92
CA THR A 78 16.50 5.51 -16.82
C THR A 78 17.72 6.40 -16.99
N ALA A 79 17.71 7.64 -16.51
CA ALA A 79 18.88 8.52 -16.53
C ALA A 79 19.91 8.18 -15.44
N THR A 80 19.55 7.34 -14.48
CA THR A 80 20.47 6.86 -13.44
C THR A 80 21.21 5.61 -13.92
N SER A 81 22.46 5.44 -13.52
CA SER A 81 23.24 4.25 -13.90
C SER A 81 22.62 2.95 -13.35
N THR A 82 21.86 3.05 -12.27
CA THR A 82 21.18 1.91 -11.65
C THR A 82 20.05 1.36 -12.51
N PHE A 83 19.31 2.23 -13.19
CA PHE A 83 18.09 1.86 -13.92
C PHE A 83 18.16 2.15 -15.42
N ALA A 84 19.37 2.37 -15.99
CA ALA A 84 19.56 2.83 -17.37
C ALA A 84 18.84 1.99 -18.42
N ASP A 85 18.84 0.67 -18.24
CA ASP A 85 18.21 -0.27 -19.16
C ASP A 85 17.01 -0.99 -18.54
N ALA A 86 16.40 -0.40 -17.50
CA ALA A 86 15.30 -1.02 -16.80
C ALA A 86 14.00 -0.91 -17.60
N GLU A 87 13.41 -2.04 -17.95
CA GLU A 87 12.04 -2.10 -18.46
C GLU A 87 11.01 -1.94 -17.33
N ALA A 88 11.46 -2.23 -16.10
CA ALA A 88 10.67 -2.13 -14.90
C ALA A 88 11.52 -1.91 -13.66
N VAL A 89 10.88 -1.41 -12.62
CA VAL A 89 11.45 -1.29 -11.28
C VAL A 89 10.57 -2.00 -10.26
N HIS A 90 11.19 -2.55 -9.23
CA HIS A 90 10.46 -3.06 -8.08
C HIS A 90 10.16 -1.90 -7.13
N VAL A 91 8.91 -1.73 -6.78
CA VAL A 91 8.43 -0.70 -5.85
C VAL A 91 7.85 -1.36 -4.61
N THR A 92 8.24 -0.88 -3.45
CA THR A 92 7.60 -1.22 -2.17
C THR A 92 7.10 0.07 -1.52
N VAL A 93 5.86 0.07 -1.06
CA VAL A 93 5.29 1.16 -0.26
C VAL A 93 4.93 0.64 1.12
N GLN A 94 5.53 1.22 2.13
CA GLN A 94 5.21 0.95 3.52
C GLN A 94 4.46 2.14 4.12
N GLU A 95 3.56 1.86 5.03
CA GLU A 95 2.79 2.87 5.75
C GLU A 95 3.19 2.91 7.22
N SER A 96 3.42 4.10 7.74
CA SER A 96 3.51 4.33 9.17
C SER A 96 2.25 5.04 9.63
N MET A 97 1.41 4.29 10.31
CA MET A 97 0.13 4.79 10.82
C MET A 97 0.34 5.70 12.04
N PHE A 98 -0.48 6.72 12.15
CA PHE A 98 -0.55 7.52 13.38
C PHE A 98 -1.20 6.71 14.49
N THR A 99 -0.43 6.42 15.53
CA THR A 99 -0.87 5.65 16.70
C THR A 99 -1.08 6.52 17.94
N GLY A 100 -1.16 7.84 17.76
CA GLY A 100 -1.18 8.78 18.88
C GLY A 100 0.19 8.88 19.56
N PHE A 101 0.24 9.63 20.66
CA PHE A 101 1.50 9.88 21.39
C PHE A 101 2.02 8.66 22.16
N HIS A 102 1.16 7.71 22.48
CA HIS A 102 1.48 6.59 23.38
C HIS A 102 1.22 5.21 22.77
N GLY A 103 0.69 5.16 21.57
CA GLY A 103 0.41 3.90 20.88
C GLY A 103 1.67 3.34 20.21
N ALA A 104 2.03 2.10 20.53
CA ALA A 104 3.12 1.41 19.86
C ALA A 104 2.77 1.07 18.41
N LEU A 105 3.77 1.13 17.54
CA LEU A 105 3.74 0.60 16.18
C LEU A 105 4.98 -0.29 16.00
N ASN A 106 4.80 -1.60 16.13
CA ASN A 106 5.90 -2.55 16.13
C ASN A 106 6.48 -2.80 14.75
N GLU A 107 5.66 -2.62 13.71
CA GLU A 107 6.06 -2.77 12.32
C GLU A 107 5.26 -1.83 11.42
N THR A 108 5.79 -1.55 10.26
CA THR A 108 5.12 -0.78 9.21
C THR A 108 4.63 -1.71 8.12
N PRO A 109 3.31 -1.85 7.91
CA PRO A 109 2.79 -2.72 6.88
C PRO A 109 3.24 -2.28 5.49
N THR A 110 3.55 -3.25 4.64
CA THR A 110 3.69 -3.03 3.20
C THR A 110 2.30 -2.97 2.59
N ILE A 111 1.92 -1.82 2.05
CA ILE A 111 0.60 -1.59 1.46
C ILE A 111 0.59 -1.75 -0.06
N LEU A 112 1.75 -1.61 -0.71
CA LEU A 112 1.96 -1.89 -2.13
C LEU A 112 3.31 -2.52 -2.33
N GLU A 113 3.38 -3.55 -3.17
CA GLU A 113 4.65 -4.17 -3.55
C GLU A 113 4.54 -4.79 -4.93
N GLY A 114 5.57 -4.59 -5.74
CA GLY A 114 5.69 -5.27 -7.03
C GLY A 114 6.46 -4.48 -8.06
N ALA A 115 6.46 -5.03 -9.25
CA ALA A 115 7.14 -4.42 -10.38
C ALA A 115 6.22 -3.40 -11.07
N TYR A 116 6.80 -2.29 -11.47
CA TYR A 116 6.15 -1.19 -12.17
C TYR A 116 6.89 -0.92 -13.47
N PRO A 117 6.18 -0.82 -14.60
CA PRO A 117 6.82 -0.57 -15.88
C PRO A 117 7.48 0.80 -15.91
N VAL A 118 8.59 0.88 -16.59
CA VAL A 118 9.18 2.15 -17.00
C VAL A 118 8.49 2.58 -18.30
N ASN A 119 7.91 3.76 -18.30
CA ASN A 119 7.25 4.33 -19.48
C ASN A 119 8.28 4.73 -20.55
N ASP A 120 7.83 4.94 -21.79
CA ASP A 120 8.70 5.33 -22.91
C ASP A 120 9.48 6.63 -22.66
N ASP A 121 8.97 7.49 -21.78
CA ASP A 121 9.65 8.74 -21.36
C ASP A 121 10.63 8.54 -20.20
N GLY A 122 10.86 7.31 -19.76
CA GLY A 122 11.72 6.96 -18.64
C GLY A 122 11.10 7.26 -17.27
N SER A 123 9.81 7.49 -17.18
CA SER A 123 9.12 7.70 -15.91
C SER A 123 8.50 6.41 -15.37
N VAL A 124 8.23 6.41 -14.05
CA VAL A 124 7.45 5.37 -13.38
C VAL A 124 6.35 6.03 -12.56
N THR A 125 5.14 5.52 -12.66
CA THR A 125 3.98 6.04 -11.94
C THR A 125 3.50 5.04 -10.90
N VAL A 126 3.43 5.48 -9.65
CA VAL A 126 2.95 4.69 -8.51
C VAL A 126 1.74 5.38 -7.91
N LYS A 127 0.60 4.70 -7.86
CA LYS A 127 -0.59 5.21 -7.20
C LYS A 127 -0.71 4.59 -5.81
N ILE A 128 -0.79 5.41 -4.79
CA ILE A 128 -1.03 5.02 -3.39
C ILE A 128 -2.46 5.45 -3.07
N PRO A 129 -3.41 4.52 -2.98
CA PRO A 129 -4.79 4.84 -2.71
C PRO A 129 -5.02 5.13 -1.22
N ASP A 130 -6.07 5.85 -0.93
CA ASP A 130 -6.66 6.00 0.40
C ASP A 130 -5.68 6.44 1.49
N THR A 131 -4.72 7.31 1.15
CA THR A 131 -3.78 7.83 2.15
C THR A 131 -4.49 8.69 3.19
N LEU A 132 -3.93 8.73 4.40
CA LEU A 132 -4.43 9.52 5.51
C LEU A 132 -3.44 10.64 5.86
N PHE A 133 -3.98 11.81 6.21
CA PHE A 133 -3.18 13.00 6.54
C PHE A 133 -2.15 12.76 7.65
N GLU A 134 -2.53 11.99 8.64
CA GLU A 134 -1.70 11.70 9.81
C GLU A 134 -0.63 10.63 9.57
N ASN A 135 -0.74 9.89 8.46
CA ASN A 135 0.16 8.78 8.17
C ASN A 135 1.35 9.22 7.31
N ALA A 136 2.43 8.48 7.41
CA ALA A 136 3.60 8.66 6.56
C ALA A 136 3.81 7.41 5.69
N TYR A 137 4.36 7.64 4.51
CA TYR A 137 4.57 6.59 3.50
C TYR A 137 6.03 6.58 3.07
N ASN A 138 6.60 5.38 3.01
CA ASN A 138 7.94 5.14 2.51
C ASN A 138 7.86 4.38 1.19
N VAL A 139 8.22 5.03 0.11
CA VAL A 139 8.29 4.44 -1.23
C VAL A 139 9.75 4.11 -1.52
N THR A 140 10.05 2.83 -1.63
CA THR A 140 11.38 2.37 -2.05
C THR A 140 11.32 1.78 -3.45
N VAL A 141 12.35 2.04 -4.23
CA VAL A 141 12.48 1.58 -5.62
C VAL A 141 13.83 0.92 -5.82
N THR A 142 13.80 -0.29 -6.31
CA THR A 142 14.97 -1.10 -6.64
C THR A 142 14.85 -1.68 -8.04
N GLN A 143 15.86 -2.38 -8.52
CA GLN A 143 15.76 -3.09 -9.79
C GLN A 143 14.74 -4.23 -9.67
N ALA A 144 13.86 -4.36 -10.67
CA ALA A 144 12.97 -5.50 -10.76
C ALA A 144 13.74 -6.76 -11.19
N SER A 145 13.35 -7.91 -10.69
CA SER A 145 13.85 -9.19 -11.17
C SER A 145 13.20 -9.59 -12.50
N GLY A 146 13.84 -10.48 -13.27
CA GLY A 146 13.27 -10.97 -14.52
C GLY A 146 11.91 -11.64 -14.34
N ASP A 147 11.71 -12.35 -13.23
CA ASP A 147 10.43 -13.00 -12.90
C ASP A 147 9.32 -12.00 -12.55
N GLU A 148 9.69 -10.86 -11.98
CA GLU A 148 8.75 -9.78 -11.69
C GLU A 148 8.33 -9.05 -12.97
N ILE A 149 9.25 -8.84 -13.91
CA ILE A 149 8.97 -8.18 -15.19
C ILE A 149 7.92 -8.95 -15.99
N VAL A 150 7.95 -10.27 -15.96
CA VAL A 150 6.94 -11.11 -16.65
C VAL A 150 5.53 -10.90 -16.07
N GLY A 151 5.42 -10.55 -14.79
CA GLY A 151 4.15 -10.25 -14.12
C GLY A 151 3.63 -8.81 -14.32
N LEU A 152 4.41 -7.97 -14.97
CA LEU A 152 4.19 -6.52 -15.00
C LEU A 152 3.04 -6.03 -15.85
N ALA A 153 2.78 -6.69 -16.98
CA ALA A 153 1.73 -6.27 -17.91
C ALA A 153 0.32 -6.18 -17.25
N LEU A 154 0.24 -6.48 -15.97
CA LEU A 154 -0.98 -6.88 -15.29
C LEU A 154 -1.31 -6.03 -14.09
N ARG A 155 -0.47 -5.03 -13.79
CA ARG A 155 -0.69 -4.16 -12.66
C ARG A 155 -0.97 -2.73 -13.08
N SER A 156 -2.10 -2.54 -13.67
CA SER A 156 -2.77 -1.28 -13.48
C SER A 156 -3.22 -1.21 -12.02
N PRO A 157 -2.94 -0.12 -11.28
CA PRO A 157 -3.59 0.14 -9.99
C PRO A 157 -5.12 0.20 -10.09
N SER A 158 -5.66 0.32 -11.29
CA SER A 158 -7.05 0.10 -11.66
C SER A 158 -7.28 -1.37 -12.01
N GLY A 159 -6.83 -2.30 -11.17
CA GLY A 159 -7.19 -3.71 -11.31
C GLY A 159 -8.71 -3.85 -11.42
N ASP A 160 -9.18 -4.81 -12.19
CA ASP A 160 -10.59 -5.09 -12.25
C ASP A 160 -11.10 -5.38 -10.84
N VAL A 161 -12.07 -4.62 -10.41
CA VAL A 161 -12.75 -4.85 -9.13
C VAL A 161 -13.86 -5.87 -9.39
N TYR A 162 -13.79 -6.96 -8.68
CA TYR A 162 -14.81 -8.00 -8.70
C TYR A 162 -15.58 -7.92 -7.39
N GLU A 163 -16.79 -7.40 -7.46
CA GLU A 163 -17.64 -7.29 -6.27
C GLU A 163 -18.05 -8.68 -5.78
N ALA A 164 -17.99 -8.89 -4.49
CA ALA A 164 -18.31 -10.18 -3.87
C ALA A 164 -19.78 -10.60 -4.13
N GLU A 165 -20.65 -9.62 -4.22
CA GLU A 165 -22.08 -9.80 -4.43
C GLU A 165 -22.43 -10.27 -5.84
N ASP A 166 -21.52 -10.06 -6.79
CA ASP A 166 -21.69 -10.49 -8.19
C ASP A 166 -21.04 -11.86 -8.45
N ALA A 167 -20.37 -12.43 -7.45
CA ALA A 167 -19.77 -13.75 -7.53
C ALA A 167 -20.81 -14.87 -7.49
N GLY A 168 -20.43 -16.03 -7.99
CA GLY A 168 -21.22 -17.25 -7.83
C GLY A 168 -21.18 -17.75 -6.38
N LEU A 169 -22.27 -17.62 -5.64
CA LEU A 169 -22.36 -18.00 -4.24
C LEU A 169 -22.95 -19.40 -4.07
N SER A 170 -22.39 -20.19 -3.17
CA SER A 170 -22.88 -21.53 -2.82
C SER A 170 -22.64 -21.92 -1.36
N GLY A 171 -23.18 -23.06 -0.92
CA GLY A 171 -22.96 -23.57 0.43
C GLY A 171 -23.56 -22.71 1.54
N GLY A 172 -24.56 -21.89 1.22
CA GLY A 172 -25.18 -20.98 2.19
C GLY A 172 -24.56 -19.58 2.25
N ALA A 173 -23.59 -19.27 1.38
CA ALA A 173 -23.14 -17.90 1.17
C ALA A 173 -24.29 -17.02 0.69
N PHE A 174 -24.36 -15.79 1.14
CA PHE A 174 -25.43 -14.86 0.80
C PHE A 174 -24.94 -13.42 0.67
N ALA A 175 -25.45 -12.70 -0.32
CA ALA A 175 -25.23 -11.28 -0.46
C ALA A 175 -26.23 -10.50 0.40
N SER A 176 -25.77 -9.48 1.13
CA SER A 176 -26.63 -8.53 1.81
C SER A 176 -27.34 -7.63 0.81
N SER A 177 -28.56 -7.18 1.12
CA SER A 177 -29.20 -6.14 0.33
C SER A 177 -28.57 -4.77 0.62
N ALA A 178 -28.52 -3.90 -0.40
CA ALA A 178 -28.05 -2.54 -0.22
C ALA A 178 -28.84 -1.83 0.89
N GLY A 179 -28.18 -1.12 1.76
CA GLY A 179 -28.81 -0.40 2.90
C GLY A 179 -29.31 -1.28 4.04
N THR A 180 -29.18 -2.58 3.96
CA THR A 180 -29.43 -3.50 5.09
C THR A 180 -28.15 -3.86 5.80
N ASN A 181 -27.26 -2.91 5.95
CA ASN A 181 -26.03 -3.16 6.68
C ASN A 181 -26.37 -3.58 8.10
N PRO A 182 -26.17 -4.84 8.44
CA PRO A 182 -25.91 -5.13 9.78
C PRO A 182 -24.54 -4.50 10.08
N SER A 183 -24.51 -3.49 10.92
CA SER A 183 -23.35 -2.99 11.64
C SER A 183 -22.45 -4.11 12.23
N TYR A 184 -22.82 -5.33 11.99
CA TYR A 184 -22.22 -6.58 12.39
C TYR A 184 -21.12 -7.07 11.45
N TYR A 185 -21.14 -6.73 10.17
CA TYR A 185 -20.19 -7.28 9.21
C TYR A 185 -19.24 -6.24 8.62
N MET A 186 -19.59 -4.98 8.67
CA MET A 186 -18.82 -3.95 8.00
C MET A 186 -18.83 -2.66 8.81
N SER A 187 -17.69 -2.26 9.31
CA SER A 187 -17.45 -0.88 9.63
C SER A 187 -17.25 -0.10 8.32
N ASN A 188 -18.33 0.40 7.73
CA ASN A 188 -18.37 1.44 6.68
C ASN A 188 -17.51 1.32 5.42
N ASN A 189 -16.91 0.17 5.12
CA ASN A 189 -15.91 0.06 4.04
C ASN A 189 -16.29 -0.93 2.91
N GLY A 190 -17.53 -1.37 2.84
CA GLY A 190 -18.00 -2.14 1.69
C GLY A 190 -18.41 -1.22 0.55
N SER A 191 -17.95 -1.49 -0.68
CA SER A 191 -18.45 -0.82 -1.85
C SER A 191 -19.97 -1.02 -1.97
N GLY A 192 -20.72 0.04 -2.28
CA GLY A 192 -22.16 -0.01 -2.45
C GLY A 192 -22.98 -0.39 -1.21
N ASP A 193 -22.42 -0.29 0.00
CA ASP A 193 -23.07 -0.70 1.26
C ASP A 193 -23.55 -2.16 1.26
N ARG A 194 -22.86 -3.04 0.54
CA ARG A 194 -23.16 -4.47 0.44
C ARG A 194 -21.99 -5.32 0.90
N ALA A 195 -22.28 -6.53 1.28
CA ALA A 195 -21.29 -7.52 1.67
C ALA A 195 -21.82 -8.94 1.45
N VAL A 196 -20.89 -9.89 1.37
CA VAL A 196 -21.23 -11.32 1.30
C VAL A 196 -20.93 -11.97 2.64
N GLY A 197 -21.95 -12.58 3.22
CA GLY A 197 -21.79 -13.45 4.41
C GLY A 197 -21.33 -14.85 3.96
N MET A 198 -20.27 -15.34 4.57
CA MET A 198 -19.66 -16.63 4.28
C MET A 198 -19.73 -17.56 5.49
N PRO A 199 -20.83 -18.32 5.70
CA PRO A 199 -20.89 -19.36 6.72
C PRO A 199 -19.86 -20.48 6.48
N SER A 200 -19.56 -21.24 7.50
CA SER A 200 -18.66 -22.40 7.38
C SER A 200 -19.15 -23.37 6.29
N GLY A 201 -18.24 -23.78 5.40
CA GLY A 201 -18.54 -24.66 4.29
C GLY A 201 -19.16 -23.98 3.07
N SER A 202 -19.28 -22.63 3.10
CA SER A 202 -19.69 -21.88 1.91
C SER A 202 -18.52 -21.60 0.97
N SER A 203 -18.85 -21.29 -0.27
CA SER A 203 -17.87 -20.88 -1.27
C SER A 203 -18.37 -19.71 -2.12
N MET A 204 -17.41 -18.99 -2.65
CA MET A 204 -17.59 -17.87 -3.56
C MET A 204 -16.69 -18.08 -4.78
N THR A 205 -17.26 -18.01 -5.96
CA THR A 205 -16.55 -18.27 -7.21
C THR A 205 -16.55 -17.03 -8.10
N TYR A 206 -15.38 -16.58 -8.50
CA TYR A 206 -15.20 -15.52 -9.49
C TYR A 206 -14.77 -16.12 -10.83
N THR A 207 -15.28 -15.53 -11.90
CA THR A 207 -14.72 -15.72 -13.24
C THR A 207 -13.89 -14.51 -13.58
N ILE A 208 -12.58 -14.70 -13.67
CA ILE A 208 -11.61 -13.63 -13.91
C ILE A 208 -11.09 -13.77 -15.34
N ASN A 209 -11.19 -12.71 -16.13
CA ASN A 209 -10.55 -12.63 -17.43
C ASN A 209 -9.16 -12.03 -17.28
N VAL A 210 -8.15 -12.77 -17.68
CA VAL A 210 -6.78 -12.31 -17.70
C VAL A 210 -6.33 -12.10 -19.16
N PRO A 211 -5.68 -10.96 -19.48
CA PRO A 211 -5.33 -10.64 -20.87
C PRO A 211 -4.17 -11.48 -21.42
N ALA A 212 -3.36 -12.07 -20.56
CA ALA A 212 -2.21 -12.90 -20.94
C ALA A 212 -1.81 -13.86 -19.80
N ASP A 213 -0.99 -14.84 -20.13
CA ASP A 213 -0.35 -15.68 -19.12
C ASP A 213 0.62 -14.84 -18.27
N GLY A 214 0.61 -15.03 -16.95
CA GLY A 214 1.46 -14.27 -16.04
C GLY A 214 1.13 -14.48 -14.57
N LYS A 215 1.83 -13.72 -13.73
CA LYS A 215 1.57 -13.67 -12.29
C LYS A 215 0.65 -12.48 -11.99
N TYR A 216 -0.39 -12.73 -11.23
CA TYR A 216 -1.38 -11.74 -10.83
C TYR A 216 -1.42 -11.62 -9.32
N LYS A 217 -1.56 -10.41 -8.81
CA LYS A 217 -1.87 -10.17 -7.41
C LYS A 217 -3.38 -10.17 -7.25
N LEU A 218 -3.88 -10.94 -6.29
CA LEU A 218 -5.27 -10.91 -5.87
C LEU A 218 -5.33 -10.28 -4.48
N ASP A 219 -6.05 -9.19 -4.37
CA ASP A 219 -6.33 -8.54 -3.09
C ASP A 219 -7.78 -8.84 -2.69
N PHE A 220 -7.95 -9.35 -1.48
CA PHE A 220 -9.27 -9.62 -0.93
C PHE A 220 -9.55 -8.66 0.23
N ASN A 221 -10.65 -7.93 0.11
CA ASN A 221 -11.14 -7.12 1.22
C ASN A 221 -12.18 -7.94 2.01
N TYR A 222 -11.88 -8.28 3.24
CA TYR A 222 -12.78 -9.06 4.07
C TYR A 222 -12.84 -8.56 5.51
N GLY A 223 -13.99 -8.73 6.14
CA GLY A 223 -14.20 -8.46 7.57
C GLY A 223 -14.33 -9.75 8.36
N ASN A 224 -13.64 -9.84 9.48
CA ASN A 224 -13.81 -10.93 10.44
C ASN A 224 -14.56 -10.40 11.68
N GLY A 225 -15.84 -10.77 11.83
CA GLY A 225 -16.71 -10.28 12.91
C GLY A 225 -16.54 -10.99 14.25
N VAL A 226 -15.66 -11.96 14.37
CA VAL A 226 -15.40 -12.69 15.62
C VAL A 226 -14.00 -12.40 16.10
N GLY A 227 -13.86 -11.82 17.27
CA GLY A 227 -12.60 -11.40 17.87
C GLY A 227 -11.58 -12.52 18.19
N SER A 228 -11.63 -13.64 17.48
CA SER A 228 -10.61 -14.68 17.49
C SER A 228 -10.43 -15.20 16.07
N ALA A 229 -9.19 -15.16 15.58
CA ALA A 229 -8.78 -15.68 14.27
C ALA A 229 -9.23 -17.12 14.09
N ARG A 230 -10.25 -17.35 13.28
CA ARG A 230 -10.75 -18.70 12.95
C ARG A 230 -11.37 -18.77 11.57
N ASN A 231 -10.80 -18.08 10.60
CA ASN A 231 -11.29 -18.23 9.24
C ASN A 231 -10.13 -18.60 8.35
N ASP A 232 -9.96 -19.87 8.12
CA ASP A 232 -9.12 -20.34 7.05
C ASP A 232 -9.86 -20.09 5.74
N MET A 233 -9.33 -19.21 4.92
CA MET A 233 -9.79 -19.03 3.54
C MET A 233 -8.87 -19.84 2.63
N TYR A 234 -9.45 -20.72 1.84
CA TYR A 234 -8.73 -21.51 0.86
C TYR A 234 -9.04 -20.99 -0.54
N ILE A 235 -8.00 -20.77 -1.33
CA ILE A 235 -8.12 -20.44 -2.76
C ILE A 235 -7.79 -21.72 -3.53
N HIS A 236 -8.70 -22.13 -4.39
CA HIS A 236 -8.58 -23.33 -5.21
C HIS A 236 -8.54 -23.00 -6.67
#